data_21ebca4bbeac473374b5056bb1424574
#
_entry.id   21ebca4bbeac473374b5056bb1424574
#
_cell.length_a   1.000
_cell.length_b   1.000
_cell.length_c   1.000
_cell.angle_alpha   90.00
_cell.angle_beta   90.00
_cell.angle_gamma   90.00
#
_symmetry.space_group_name_H-M   'P 1'
#
loop_
_entity.id
_entity.type
_entity.pdbx_description
1 polymer ?
#
loop_
_entity_poly.entity_id
_entity_poly.type
_entity_poly.pdbx_seq_one_letter_code
_entity_poly.pdbx_strand_id
1 'polypeptide(L)'
;MSRIITPPIWTLLAASLTLAPATGETQETAPASVHWAYSAYFGTGWYSVSRDRDVFVVRMTTRWAFSEPALDADGNRSVGIYLKAPVSVGLDDFNYDDVLGAAEVDNVSFISLNPGIDIEIPINSTWSLRPYASIGYGQAFDSSESAWTYWGGIKSRLAFQSGKLNWGLLNQVGFVGYTPNRGPSDKFWPLMTGFEFEYPVGSSNDNSAQKLLHWHATYTVFGDDLTFSGNPLVNNPITDQWEIGAAIGRRDSPIKIWFLKFDRLGLGYRTSSNGDLKGITFVFRSEFDQ
;
A
#
# COMPACT_ATOMS: atom_id res chain seq x y z
N MET A 1 26.48 16.43 -50.25
CA MET A 1 26.12 17.31 -49.11
C MET A 1 25.51 16.44 -48.01
N SER A 2 26.34 16.05 -47.06
CA SER A 2 25.98 15.15 -45.97
C SER A 2 25.62 15.98 -44.76
N ARG A 3 24.39 15.88 -44.27
CA ARG A 3 23.95 16.53 -43.01
C ARG A 3 24.20 15.59 -41.85
N ILE A 4 25.11 15.99 -40.98
CA ILE A 4 25.37 15.37 -39.69
C ILE A 4 24.28 15.85 -38.71
N ILE A 5 23.44 14.91 -38.22
CA ILE A 5 22.47 15.16 -37.17
C ILE A 5 23.14 14.79 -35.85
N THR A 6 23.45 15.78 -35.03
CA THR A 6 23.92 15.60 -33.66
C THR A 6 22.72 15.35 -32.72
N PRO A 7 22.75 14.33 -31.84
CA PRO A 7 21.70 14.14 -30.83
C PRO A 7 21.83 15.12 -29.66
N PRO A 8 20.72 15.53 -29.01
CA PRO A 8 20.76 16.39 -27.85
C PRO A 8 21.27 15.64 -26.61
N ILE A 9 22.24 16.24 -25.98
CA ILE A 9 22.83 15.80 -24.71
C ILE A 9 21.81 16.06 -23.60
N TRP A 10 21.25 14.99 -23.00
CA TRP A 10 20.50 15.07 -21.78
C TRP A 10 21.46 15.23 -20.60
N THR A 11 21.57 16.43 -20.10
CA THR A 11 22.30 16.72 -18.86
C THR A 11 21.47 16.26 -17.67
N LEU A 12 21.83 15.11 -17.09
CA LEU A 12 21.33 14.66 -15.81
C LEU A 12 21.87 15.59 -14.71
N LEU A 13 20.98 16.41 -14.15
CA LEU A 13 21.26 17.20 -12.96
C LEU A 13 21.20 16.26 -11.75
N ALA A 14 22.36 15.75 -11.31
CA ALA A 14 22.51 15.08 -10.03
C ALA A 14 22.57 16.14 -8.92
N ALA A 15 21.43 16.40 -8.26
CA ALA A 15 21.40 17.20 -7.05
C ALA A 15 21.85 16.31 -5.88
N SER A 16 23.13 16.42 -5.50
CA SER A 16 23.66 15.84 -4.28
C SER A 16 23.20 16.67 -3.08
N LEU A 17 22.16 16.19 -2.35
CA LEU A 17 21.84 16.69 -1.03
C LEU A 17 22.87 16.14 -0.03
N THR A 18 23.83 16.96 0.36
CA THR A 18 24.68 16.72 1.54
C THR A 18 23.91 17.04 2.80
N LEU A 19 23.38 16.01 3.45
CA LEU A 19 22.88 16.12 4.83
C LEU A 19 24.08 16.14 5.79
N ALA A 20 24.28 17.26 6.45
CA ALA A 20 25.21 17.36 7.56
C ALA A 20 24.70 16.54 8.76
N PRO A 21 25.54 15.78 9.49
CA PRO A 21 25.10 15.06 10.68
C PRO A 21 24.84 16.09 11.81
N ALA A 22 23.60 16.21 12.23
CA ALA A 22 23.25 16.88 13.47
C ALA A 22 23.64 15.95 14.63
N THR A 23 24.63 16.35 15.44
CA THR A 23 24.94 15.74 16.71
C THR A 23 23.83 16.11 17.71
N GLY A 24 22.82 15.24 17.81
CA GLY A 24 21.74 15.37 18.77
C GLY A 24 22.11 14.68 20.07
N GLU A 25 21.95 15.38 21.17
CA GLU A 25 21.97 14.85 22.54
C GLU A 25 20.96 13.69 22.64
N THR A 26 21.38 12.59 23.26
CA THR A 26 20.50 11.46 23.58
C THR A 26 19.54 11.87 24.69
N GLN A 27 18.45 12.51 24.32
CA GLN A 27 17.30 12.69 25.18
C GLN A 27 16.58 11.34 25.20
N GLU A 28 16.47 10.74 26.38
CA GLU A 28 15.68 9.52 26.60
C GLU A 28 14.22 9.85 26.25
N THR A 29 13.86 9.57 25.00
CA THR A 29 12.54 9.91 24.46
C THR A 29 11.55 8.85 24.91
N ALA A 30 10.45 9.31 25.53
CA ALA A 30 9.28 8.46 25.77
C ALA A 30 8.92 7.68 24.49
N PRO A 31 8.47 6.43 24.62
CA PRO A 31 8.09 5.63 23.46
C PRO A 31 7.03 6.39 22.62
N ALA A 32 7.17 6.32 21.29
CA ALA A 32 6.25 6.95 20.37
C ALA A 32 4.82 6.44 20.62
N SER A 33 3.85 7.36 20.71
CA SER A 33 2.44 7.00 20.91
C SER A 33 1.85 6.28 19.67
N VAL A 34 2.36 6.61 18.48
CA VAL A 34 1.91 6.07 17.20
C VAL A 34 3.07 5.40 16.46
N HIS A 35 2.84 4.19 15.94
CA HIS A 35 3.78 3.58 15.02
C HIS A 35 3.43 3.95 13.57
N TRP A 36 4.23 4.83 12.97
CA TRP A 36 3.93 5.44 11.67
C TRP A 36 3.95 4.48 10.47
N ALA A 37 4.41 3.23 10.65
CA ALA A 37 4.25 2.18 9.64
C ALA A 37 2.77 1.91 9.32
N TYR A 38 1.85 2.08 10.29
CA TYR A 38 0.40 1.96 10.04
C TYR A 38 -0.08 2.97 9.00
N SER A 39 0.43 4.19 9.06
CA SER A 39 0.13 5.23 8.09
C SER A 39 0.78 4.99 6.72
N ALA A 40 2.01 4.50 6.70
CA ALA A 40 2.83 4.42 5.50
C ALA A 40 2.60 3.12 4.70
N TYR A 41 2.44 1.99 5.39
CA TYR A 41 2.49 0.66 4.77
C TYR A 41 1.18 -0.13 4.87
N PHE A 42 0.49 -0.09 6.02
CA PHE A 42 -0.69 -0.92 6.25
C PHE A 42 -1.92 -0.37 5.51
N GLY A 43 -2.74 -1.28 5.00
CA GLY A 43 -4.03 -0.98 4.38
C GLY A 43 -5.16 -0.83 5.42
N THR A 44 -6.41 -0.76 4.95
CA THR A 44 -7.56 -0.79 5.84
C THR A 44 -7.70 -2.15 6.50
N GLY A 45 -7.79 -2.20 7.83
CA GLY A 45 -7.92 -3.44 8.58
C GLY A 45 -7.72 -3.30 10.07
N TRP A 46 -7.99 -4.37 10.79
CA TRP A 46 -7.61 -4.57 12.19
C TRP A 46 -6.27 -5.28 12.26
N TYR A 47 -5.37 -4.73 13.04
CA TYR A 47 -4.04 -5.26 13.25
C TYR A 47 -3.79 -5.44 14.73
N SER A 48 -3.46 -6.66 15.13
CA SER A 48 -2.94 -6.99 16.45
C SER A 48 -1.45 -7.22 16.32
N VAL A 49 -0.66 -6.44 17.05
CA VAL A 49 0.79 -6.51 17.04
C VAL A 49 1.29 -6.76 18.44
N SER A 50 2.08 -7.85 18.60
CA SER A 50 2.48 -8.31 19.92
C SER A 50 1.24 -8.48 20.81
N ARG A 51 1.27 -8.87 22.02
CA ARG A 51 0.07 -9.24 22.78
C ARG A 51 -0.74 -8.05 23.33
N ASP A 52 -0.30 -6.83 23.10
CA ASP A 52 -0.76 -5.68 23.89
C ASP A 52 -1.27 -4.48 23.08
N ARG A 53 -1.36 -4.58 21.74
CA ARG A 53 -1.82 -3.44 20.95
C ARG A 53 -2.65 -3.85 19.74
N ASP A 54 -3.90 -3.44 19.76
CA ASP A 54 -4.83 -3.56 18.63
C ASP A 54 -5.05 -2.19 18.00
N VAL A 55 -4.89 -2.11 16.67
CA VAL A 55 -5.06 -0.88 15.90
C VAL A 55 -5.99 -1.15 14.73
N PHE A 56 -7.01 -0.32 14.60
CA PHE A 56 -7.84 -0.29 13.41
C PHE A 56 -7.39 0.85 12.50
N VAL A 57 -7.02 0.52 11.28
CA VAL A 57 -6.61 1.49 10.26
C VAL A 57 -7.69 1.60 9.20
N VAL A 58 -8.12 2.80 8.89
CA VAL A 58 -8.94 3.12 7.72
C VAL A 58 -8.08 3.86 6.73
N ARG A 59 -7.80 3.26 5.57
CA ARG A 59 -7.05 3.89 4.50
C ARG A 59 -7.91 4.04 3.25
N MET A 60 -8.21 5.28 2.89
CA MET A 60 -8.96 5.63 1.69
C MET A 60 -8.02 6.25 0.66
N THR A 61 -7.93 5.64 -0.51
CA THR A 61 -7.07 6.14 -1.59
C THR A 61 -7.92 6.71 -2.71
N THR A 62 -7.81 8.01 -2.94
CA THR A 62 -8.29 8.63 -4.16
C THR A 62 -7.22 8.51 -5.24
N ARG A 63 -7.63 8.12 -6.45
CA ARG A 63 -6.75 7.96 -7.61
C ARG A 63 -7.31 8.71 -8.80
N TRP A 64 -6.47 9.50 -9.45
CA TRP A 64 -6.79 10.22 -10.68
C TRP A 64 -5.87 9.75 -11.80
N ALA A 65 -6.44 9.32 -12.92
CA ALA A 65 -5.69 8.96 -14.11
C ALA A 65 -5.47 10.22 -14.97
N PHE A 66 -4.22 10.51 -15.27
CA PHE A 66 -3.84 11.52 -16.26
C PHE A 66 -3.69 10.90 -17.65
N SER A 67 -3.23 9.66 -17.70
CA SER A 67 -3.22 8.84 -18.91
C SER A 67 -3.44 7.37 -18.52
N GLU A 68 -4.07 6.61 -19.41
CA GLU A 68 -4.26 5.17 -19.26
C GLU A 68 -3.16 4.42 -20.01
N PRO A 69 -2.67 3.30 -19.45
CA PRO A 69 -1.72 2.46 -20.17
C PRO A 69 -2.44 1.78 -21.34
N ALA A 70 -1.80 1.74 -22.48
CA ALA A 70 -2.28 0.99 -23.63
C ALA A 70 -1.12 0.34 -24.39
N LEU A 71 -1.43 -0.74 -25.07
CA LEU A 71 -0.56 -1.38 -26.04
C LEU A 71 -1.42 -1.61 -27.28
N ASP A 72 -1.10 -0.93 -28.39
CA ASP A 72 -1.84 -1.11 -29.65
C ASP A 72 -1.40 -2.37 -30.42
N ALA A 73 -2.11 -2.66 -31.51
CA ALA A 73 -1.81 -3.82 -32.34
C ALA A 73 -0.45 -3.72 -33.06
N ASP A 74 0.06 -2.51 -33.24
CA ASP A 74 1.34 -2.22 -33.88
C ASP A 74 2.51 -2.24 -32.86
N GLY A 75 2.21 -2.51 -31.58
CA GLY A 75 3.19 -2.59 -30.49
C GLY A 75 3.59 -1.24 -29.91
N ASN A 76 2.93 -0.12 -30.29
CA ASN A 76 3.14 1.16 -29.64
C ASN A 76 2.53 1.15 -28.24
N ARG A 77 3.23 1.74 -27.31
CA ARG A 77 2.88 1.74 -25.89
C ARG A 77 2.56 3.15 -25.42
N SER A 78 1.45 3.28 -24.71
CA SER A 78 1.21 4.46 -23.86
C SER A 78 1.42 4.10 -22.41
N VAL A 79 1.98 5.03 -21.66
CA VAL A 79 2.25 4.91 -20.24
C VAL A 79 1.06 5.44 -19.46
N GLY A 80 0.56 4.67 -18.49
CA GLY A 80 -0.43 5.12 -17.52
C GLY A 80 0.23 5.99 -16.46
N ILE A 81 -0.34 7.15 -16.18
CA ILE A 81 0.14 8.05 -15.13
C ILE A 81 -1.03 8.33 -14.17
N TYR A 82 -0.81 8.03 -12.90
CA TYR A 82 -1.81 8.16 -11.86
C TYR A 82 -1.29 8.99 -10.70
N LEU A 83 -2.05 9.97 -10.28
CA LEU A 83 -1.86 10.64 -8.99
C LEU A 83 -2.69 9.92 -7.94
N LYS A 84 -2.11 9.67 -6.78
CA LYS A 84 -2.80 9.09 -5.62
C LYS A 84 -2.71 10.03 -4.43
N ALA A 85 -3.76 10.02 -3.61
CA ALA A 85 -3.78 10.74 -2.34
C ALA A 85 -4.49 9.86 -1.28
N PRO A 86 -3.78 8.85 -0.73
CA PRO A 86 -4.31 8.09 0.38
C PRO A 86 -4.38 8.95 1.63
N VAL A 87 -5.53 8.89 2.29
CA VAL A 87 -5.76 9.38 3.65
C VAL A 87 -5.85 8.17 4.55
N SER A 88 -5.08 8.13 5.64
CA SER A 88 -5.16 7.07 6.64
C SER A 88 -5.56 7.67 7.99
N VAL A 89 -6.43 6.94 8.69
CA VAL A 89 -6.86 7.25 10.06
C VAL A 89 -6.61 5.99 10.89
N GLY A 90 -5.93 6.12 12.02
CA GLY A 90 -5.73 5.04 12.98
C GLY A 90 -6.60 5.24 14.22
N LEU A 91 -7.15 4.14 14.73
CA LEU A 91 -7.91 4.07 15.97
C LEU A 91 -7.21 3.04 16.85
N ASP A 92 -6.69 3.47 18.02
CA ASP A 92 -6.09 2.57 19.00
C ASP A 92 -7.16 2.04 19.97
N ASP A 93 -6.93 0.85 20.52
CA ASP A 93 -7.80 0.16 21.49
C ASP A 93 -9.26 -0.01 21.02
N PHE A 94 -9.44 -0.18 19.72
CA PHE A 94 -10.76 -0.31 19.10
C PHE A 94 -11.28 -1.74 19.24
N ASN A 95 -12.35 -1.93 20.04
CA ASN A 95 -13.01 -3.21 20.25
C ASN A 95 -14.16 -3.44 19.24
N TYR A 96 -14.51 -4.71 18.98
CA TYR A 96 -15.62 -5.08 18.09
C TYR A 96 -16.97 -4.47 18.48
N ASP A 97 -17.18 -4.25 19.77
CA ASP A 97 -18.41 -3.67 20.30
C ASP A 97 -18.55 -2.18 19.91
N ASP A 98 -17.45 -1.49 19.66
CA ASP A 98 -17.41 -0.09 19.24
C ASP A 98 -17.86 0.09 17.77
N VAL A 99 -17.78 -0.96 16.95
CA VAL A 99 -18.24 -0.93 15.55
C VAL A 99 -19.76 -0.84 15.46
N LEU A 100 -20.47 -1.43 16.40
CA LEU A 100 -21.94 -1.50 16.44
C LEU A 100 -22.56 -0.34 17.23
N GLY A 101 -21.80 0.30 18.11
CA GLY A 101 -22.13 1.58 18.72
C GLY A 101 -21.60 2.71 17.86
N ALA A 102 -22.31 3.81 17.73
CA ALA A 102 -21.77 5.01 17.06
C ALA A 102 -20.40 5.34 17.70
N ALA A 103 -19.31 5.06 16.96
CA ALA A 103 -17.96 5.22 17.44
C ALA A 103 -17.80 6.64 18.02
N GLU A 104 -17.57 6.73 19.31
CA GLU A 104 -17.12 7.98 19.91
C GLU A 104 -15.76 8.30 19.28
N VAL A 105 -15.65 9.46 18.67
CA VAL A 105 -14.48 9.90 17.88
C VAL A 105 -13.24 10.11 18.76
N ASP A 106 -13.35 9.86 20.05
CA ASP A 106 -12.31 10.11 21.06
C ASP A 106 -11.10 9.16 20.96
N ASN A 107 -11.22 8.06 20.20
CA ASN A 107 -10.15 7.05 20.04
C ASN A 107 -9.32 7.21 18.74
N VAL A 108 -9.41 8.35 18.04
CA VAL A 108 -8.57 8.61 16.87
C VAL A 108 -7.14 8.86 17.30
N SER A 109 -6.23 7.94 17.00
CA SER A 109 -4.83 8.06 17.36
C SER A 109 -4.04 8.91 16.37
N PHE A 110 -4.30 8.77 15.06
CA PHE A 110 -3.63 9.59 14.05
C PHE A 110 -4.46 9.79 12.78
N ILE A 111 -4.11 10.84 12.04
CA ILE A 111 -4.49 11.05 10.64
C ILE A 111 -3.25 11.30 9.80
N SER A 112 -3.24 10.85 8.55
CA SER A 112 -2.18 11.16 7.60
C SER A 112 -2.69 11.34 6.18
N LEU A 113 -1.99 12.14 5.40
CA LEU A 113 -2.20 12.33 3.97
C LEU A 113 -0.89 12.08 3.23
N ASN A 114 -0.93 11.21 2.22
CA ASN A 114 0.27 10.69 1.56
C ASN A 114 0.16 10.77 0.03
N PRO A 115 0.19 11.97 -0.57
CA PRO A 115 0.16 12.11 -2.03
C PRO A 115 1.32 11.38 -2.70
N GLY A 116 1.06 10.82 -3.87
CA GLY A 116 2.04 10.05 -4.62
C GLY A 116 1.68 9.89 -6.09
N ILE A 117 2.60 9.34 -6.83
CA ILE A 117 2.49 9.08 -8.26
C ILE A 117 2.80 7.61 -8.56
N ASP A 118 2.01 7.02 -9.45
CA ASP A 118 2.27 5.71 -10.06
C ASP A 118 2.42 5.88 -11.56
N ILE A 119 3.35 5.17 -12.15
CA ILE A 119 3.58 5.16 -13.59
C ILE A 119 3.49 3.73 -14.08
N GLU A 120 2.42 3.38 -14.79
CA GLU A 120 2.23 2.02 -15.33
C GLU A 120 2.78 1.92 -16.74
N ILE A 121 3.74 1.01 -16.91
CA ILE A 121 4.48 0.78 -18.16
C ILE A 121 4.12 -0.62 -18.66
N PRO A 122 3.27 -0.77 -19.70
CA PRO A 122 3.03 -2.06 -20.32
C PRO A 122 4.28 -2.51 -21.07
N ILE A 123 4.91 -3.61 -20.62
CA ILE A 123 6.09 -4.17 -21.27
C ILE A 123 5.67 -5.03 -22.49
N ASN A 124 4.60 -5.79 -22.32
CA ASN A 124 3.92 -6.52 -23.39
C ASN A 124 2.45 -6.78 -22.99
N SER A 125 1.73 -7.59 -23.72
CA SER A 125 0.31 -7.90 -23.46
C SER A 125 0.05 -8.63 -22.14
N THR A 126 1.08 -9.23 -21.54
CA THR A 126 0.95 -10.00 -20.29
C THR A 126 1.74 -9.40 -19.13
N TRP A 127 2.69 -8.50 -19.38
CA TRP A 127 3.59 -7.98 -18.38
C TRP A 127 3.54 -6.46 -18.29
N SER A 128 3.32 -5.93 -17.11
CA SER A 128 3.43 -4.50 -16.80
C SER A 128 4.32 -4.27 -15.58
N LEU A 129 5.01 -3.12 -15.60
CA LEU A 129 5.77 -2.59 -14.49
C LEU A 129 5.10 -1.32 -13.98
N ARG A 130 5.17 -1.07 -12.66
CA ARG A 130 4.61 0.13 -12.05
C ARG A 130 5.59 0.68 -11.00
N PRO A 131 6.56 1.54 -11.39
CA PRO A 131 7.26 2.38 -10.44
C PRO A 131 6.28 3.35 -9.76
N TYR A 132 6.50 3.58 -8.47
CA TYR A 132 5.68 4.46 -7.65
C TYR A 132 6.52 5.18 -6.61
N ALA A 133 6.06 6.37 -6.21
CA ALA A 133 6.63 7.13 -5.10
C ALA A 133 5.55 7.95 -4.41
N SER A 134 5.70 8.12 -3.10
CA SER A 134 4.78 8.90 -2.27
C SER A 134 5.54 9.56 -1.13
N ILE A 135 5.10 10.75 -0.75
CA ILE A 135 5.55 11.45 0.45
C ILE A 135 4.33 12.03 1.14
N GLY A 136 4.30 11.98 2.45
CA GLY A 136 3.16 12.43 3.22
C GLY A 136 3.53 12.94 4.60
N TYR A 137 2.50 13.40 5.27
CA TYR A 137 2.59 13.91 6.64
C TYR A 137 1.43 13.35 7.46
N GLY A 138 1.74 12.96 8.69
CA GLY A 138 0.77 12.50 9.67
C GLY A 138 0.87 13.26 10.97
N GLN A 139 -0.27 13.37 11.67
CA GLN A 139 -0.42 14.00 12.95
C GLN A 139 -1.13 13.04 13.91
N ALA A 140 -0.57 12.85 15.12
CA ALA A 140 -1.24 12.18 16.21
C ALA A 140 -2.15 13.16 16.96
N PHE A 141 -3.27 12.66 17.50
CA PHE A 141 -4.25 13.52 18.20
C PHE A 141 -4.04 13.57 19.72
N ASP A 142 -3.64 12.47 20.31
CA ASP A 142 -3.42 12.30 21.76
C ASP A 142 -2.07 12.85 22.21
N SER A 143 -1.22 13.20 21.26
CA SER A 143 0.10 13.76 21.53
C SER A 143 0.42 14.86 20.51
N SER A 144 1.45 15.67 20.78
CA SER A 144 1.97 16.62 19.79
C SER A 144 2.93 15.94 18.80
N GLU A 145 2.77 14.63 18.57
CA GLU A 145 3.61 13.84 17.70
C GLU A 145 3.14 13.96 16.26
N SER A 146 4.08 14.05 15.35
CA SER A 146 3.85 14.10 13.91
C SER A 146 5.00 13.44 13.17
N ALA A 147 4.77 12.99 11.93
CA ALA A 147 5.83 12.40 11.14
C ALA A 147 5.69 12.71 9.65
N TRP A 148 6.84 12.87 9.02
CA TRP A 148 6.94 12.69 7.58
C TRP A 148 7.01 11.21 7.27
N THR A 149 6.22 10.78 6.30
CA THR A 149 6.20 9.40 5.79
C THR A 149 6.52 9.41 4.31
N TYR A 150 7.28 8.44 3.86
CA TYR A 150 7.66 8.34 2.46
C TYR A 150 7.83 6.87 2.07
N TRP A 151 7.42 6.55 0.86
CA TRP A 151 7.62 5.22 0.30
C TRP A 151 7.75 5.28 -1.22
N GLY A 152 8.37 4.27 -1.77
CA GLY A 152 8.53 4.12 -3.20
C GLY A 152 8.96 2.71 -3.55
N GLY A 153 8.93 2.40 -4.83
CA GLY A 153 9.31 1.09 -5.29
C GLY A 153 8.87 0.80 -6.71
N ILE A 154 8.89 -0.47 -7.04
CA ILE A 154 8.45 -0.99 -8.33
C ILE A 154 7.57 -2.21 -8.08
N LYS A 155 6.40 -2.22 -8.69
CA LYS A 155 5.52 -3.39 -8.80
C LYS A 155 5.67 -4.00 -10.19
N SER A 156 5.56 -5.32 -10.26
CA SER A 156 5.52 -6.10 -11.51
C SER A 156 4.30 -6.99 -11.48
N ARG A 157 3.56 -7.01 -12.58
CA ARG A 157 2.42 -7.91 -12.76
C ARG A 157 2.57 -8.68 -14.06
N LEU A 158 2.52 -10.01 -13.95
CA LEU A 158 2.37 -10.92 -15.07
C LEU A 158 0.93 -11.44 -15.06
N ALA A 159 0.17 -11.14 -16.11
CA ALA A 159 -1.25 -11.50 -16.23
C ALA A 159 -1.43 -12.66 -17.22
N PHE A 160 -2.19 -13.67 -16.81
CA PHE A 160 -2.45 -14.87 -17.58
C PHE A 160 -3.94 -15.18 -17.61
N GLN A 161 -4.38 -15.92 -18.60
CA GLN A 161 -5.73 -16.42 -18.73
C GLN A 161 -5.73 -17.93 -19.01
N SER A 162 -6.52 -18.67 -18.25
CA SER A 162 -6.74 -20.10 -18.46
C SER A 162 -8.25 -20.38 -18.45
N GLY A 163 -8.82 -20.52 -19.64
CA GLY A 163 -10.28 -20.62 -19.80
C GLY A 163 -11.00 -19.39 -19.27
N LYS A 164 -11.83 -19.57 -18.24
CA LYS A 164 -12.53 -18.46 -17.57
C LYS A 164 -11.75 -17.83 -16.42
N LEU A 165 -10.67 -18.44 -15.99
CA LEU A 165 -9.84 -17.96 -14.88
C LEU A 165 -8.82 -16.96 -15.41
N ASN A 166 -8.87 -15.73 -14.92
CA ASN A 166 -7.79 -14.77 -15.03
C ASN A 166 -6.93 -14.88 -13.77
N TRP A 167 -5.62 -14.86 -13.92
CA TRP A 167 -4.71 -14.87 -12.78
C TRP A 167 -3.46 -14.06 -13.06
N GLY A 168 -2.81 -13.59 -12.02
CA GLY A 168 -1.60 -12.80 -12.11
C GLY A 168 -0.59 -13.20 -11.06
N LEU A 169 0.68 -13.16 -11.45
CA LEU A 169 1.81 -13.17 -10.54
C LEU A 169 2.21 -11.73 -10.27
N LEU A 170 2.24 -11.36 -9.01
CA LEU A 170 2.60 -10.03 -8.51
C LEU A 170 3.95 -10.11 -7.82
N ASN A 171 4.80 -9.12 -8.08
CA ASN A 171 6.03 -8.93 -7.34
C ASN A 171 6.19 -7.43 -7.03
N GLN A 172 6.74 -7.12 -5.88
CA GLN A 172 7.01 -5.75 -5.49
C GLN A 172 8.34 -5.69 -4.73
N VAL A 173 9.15 -4.71 -5.08
CA VAL A 173 10.28 -4.26 -4.29
C VAL A 173 9.98 -2.84 -3.86
N GLY A 174 10.00 -2.59 -2.56
CA GLY A 174 9.66 -1.30 -2.01
C GLY A 174 10.66 -0.79 -0.99
N PHE A 175 10.51 0.46 -0.66
CA PHE A 175 11.15 1.16 0.43
C PHE A 175 10.09 1.96 1.15
N VAL A 176 10.02 1.85 2.46
CA VAL A 176 9.11 2.59 3.33
C VAL A 176 9.94 3.20 4.44
N GLY A 177 9.68 4.46 4.74
CA GLY A 177 10.32 5.13 5.86
C GLY A 177 9.43 6.19 6.47
N TYR A 178 9.76 6.55 7.70
CA TYR A 178 9.13 7.66 8.41
C TYR A 178 10.13 8.38 9.31
N THR A 179 9.89 9.66 9.49
CA THR A 179 10.72 10.55 10.32
C THR A 179 9.79 11.33 11.25
N PRO A 180 9.61 10.88 12.50
CA PRO A 180 8.79 11.57 13.47
C PRO A 180 9.51 12.82 14.01
N ASN A 181 8.72 13.79 14.52
CA ASN A 181 9.26 14.95 15.24
C ASN A 181 9.79 14.58 16.63
N ARG A 182 9.41 13.39 17.14
CA ARG A 182 9.87 12.81 18.39
C ARG A 182 10.16 11.33 18.21
N GLY A 183 11.23 10.84 18.78
CA GLY A 183 11.67 9.46 18.64
C GLY A 183 12.54 9.21 17.40
N PRO A 184 13.00 8.00 17.20
CA PRO A 184 13.88 7.63 16.10
C PRO A 184 13.13 7.56 14.76
N SER A 185 13.81 7.93 13.68
CA SER A 185 13.38 7.61 12.32
C SER A 185 13.59 6.12 12.07
N ASP A 186 12.69 5.53 11.27
CA ASP A 186 12.81 4.14 10.89
C ASP A 186 12.52 3.95 9.40
N LYS A 187 12.99 2.83 8.86
CA LYS A 187 12.85 2.46 7.45
C LYS A 187 12.91 0.95 7.30
N PHE A 188 12.23 0.43 6.31
CA PHE A 188 12.27 -0.98 5.95
C PHE A 188 12.03 -1.21 4.47
N TRP A 189 12.42 -2.38 3.97
CA TRP A 189 12.36 -2.76 2.57
C TRP A 189 11.43 -3.97 2.40
N PRO A 190 10.16 -3.78 2.03
CA PRO A 190 9.29 -4.89 1.72
C PRO A 190 9.63 -5.47 0.34
N LEU A 191 9.86 -6.78 0.30
CA LEU A 191 9.92 -7.59 -0.91
C LEU A 191 8.71 -8.52 -0.91
N MET A 192 7.74 -8.29 -1.79
CA MET A 192 6.51 -9.06 -1.86
C MET A 192 6.45 -9.87 -3.15
N THR A 193 5.96 -11.09 -3.03
CA THR A 193 5.49 -11.91 -4.14
C THR A 193 4.11 -12.47 -3.84
N GLY A 194 3.29 -12.69 -4.87
CA GLY A 194 1.95 -13.22 -4.65
C GLY A 194 1.19 -13.50 -5.93
N PHE A 195 0.03 -14.11 -5.75
CA PHE A 195 -0.90 -14.42 -6.82
C PHE A 195 -2.24 -13.74 -6.57
N GLU A 196 -2.82 -13.25 -7.64
CA GLU A 196 -4.22 -12.84 -7.69
C GLU A 196 -4.97 -13.70 -8.70
N PHE A 197 -6.21 -14.01 -8.38
CA PHE A 197 -7.10 -14.79 -9.22
C PHE A 197 -8.44 -14.07 -9.34
N GLU A 198 -9.04 -14.18 -10.53
CA GLU A 198 -10.36 -13.65 -10.84
C GLU A 198 -11.15 -14.70 -11.61
N TYR A 199 -12.33 -15.03 -11.13
CA TYR A 199 -13.22 -16.00 -11.74
C TYR A 199 -14.64 -15.45 -11.88
N PRO A 200 -15.25 -15.48 -13.08
CA PRO A 200 -16.63 -15.05 -13.28
C PRO A 200 -17.59 -16.07 -12.68
N VAL A 201 -18.50 -15.59 -11.83
CA VAL A 201 -19.52 -16.40 -11.15
C VAL A 201 -20.93 -16.03 -11.61
N GLY A 202 -21.78 -17.04 -11.75
CA GLY A 202 -23.14 -16.89 -12.23
C GLY A 202 -23.22 -16.75 -13.76
N SER A 203 -24.45 -16.60 -14.24
CA SER A 203 -24.79 -16.36 -15.66
C SER A 203 -25.26 -14.92 -15.80
N SER A 204 -24.63 -14.16 -16.65
CA SER A 204 -25.10 -12.84 -17.07
C SER A 204 -25.05 -12.74 -18.58
N ASN A 205 -26.14 -12.27 -19.18
CA ASN A 205 -26.19 -11.95 -20.59
C ASN A 205 -25.49 -10.63 -20.92
N ASP A 206 -25.24 -9.81 -19.90
CA ASP A 206 -24.49 -8.54 -19.94
C ASP A 206 -23.14 -8.71 -19.24
N ASN A 207 -22.07 -8.64 -20.02
CA ASN A 207 -20.71 -8.77 -19.52
C ASN A 207 -20.36 -7.71 -18.45
N SER A 208 -20.94 -6.52 -18.52
CA SER A 208 -20.68 -5.43 -17.56
C SER A 208 -21.27 -5.71 -16.17
N ALA A 209 -22.33 -6.55 -16.11
CA ALA A 209 -22.95 -6.96 -14.86
C ALA A 209 -22.39 -8.28 -14.31
N GLN A 210 -21.42 -8.91 -15.03
CA GLN A 210 -20.81 -10.17 -14.60
C GLN A 210 -20.18 -10.03 -13.23
N LYS A 211 -20.65 -10.84 -12.26
CA LYS A 211 -20.03 -10.93 -10.93
C LYS A 211 -18.70 -11.66 -11.03
N LEU A 212 -17.73 -11.19 -10.29
CA LEU A 212 -16.39 -11.71 -10.23
C LEU A 212 -16.08 -12.11 -8.79
N LEU A 213 -15.53 -13.30 -8.63
CA LEU A 213 -14.89 -13.74 -7.40
C LEU A 213 -13.40 -13.50 -7.55
N HIS A 214 -12.82 -12.79 -6.61
CA HIS A 214 -11.40 -12.53 -6.53
C HIS A 214 -10.82 -13.22 -5.30
N TRP A 215 -9.61 -13.73 -5.40
CA TRP A 215 -8.82 -14.15 -4.24
C TRP A 215 -7.34 -13.87 -4.52
N HIS A 216 -6.61 -13.67 -3.46
CA HIS A 216 -5.17 -13.45 -3.53
C HIS A 216 -4.46 -14.18 -2.40
N ALA A 217 -3.18 -14.44 -2.62
CA ALA A 217 -2.24 -14.88 -1.59
C ALA A 217 -0.92 -14.16 -1.84
N THR A 218 -0.39 -13.49 -0.83
CA THR A 218 0.88 -12.77 -0.90
C THR A 218 1.79 -13.18 0.24
N TYR A 219 3.09 -13.10 -0.03
CA TYR A 219 4.15 -13.26 0.95
C TYR A 219 5.10 -12.08 0.83
N THR A 220 5.40 -11.46 1.95
CA THR A 220 6.32 -10.32 2.04
C THR A 220 7.44 -10.63 3.01
N VAL A 221 8.67 -10.35 2.62
CA VAL A 221 9.85 -10.36 3.49
C VAL A 221 10.28 -8.91 3.71
N PHE A 222 10.64 -8.57 4.92
CA PHE A 222 11.17 -7.25 5.27
C PHE A 222 12.70 -7.33 5.35
N GLY A 223 13.39 -6.43 4.62
CA GLY A 223 14.85 -6.38 4.60
C GLY A 223 15.46 -5.79 5.87
N ASP A 224 14.73 -4.88 6.52
CA ASP A 224 15.00 -4.43 7.89
C ASP A 224 13.81 -4.85 8.76
N ASP A 225 14.07 -5.24 9.99
CA ASP A 225 13.05 -5.74 10.90
C ASP A 225 12.02 -4.66 11.23
N LEU A 226 10.74 -5.01 11.12
CA LEU A 226 9.66 -4.12 11.50
C LEU A 226 9.36 -4.32 12.99
N THR A 227 9.71 -3.33 13.81
CA THR A 227 9.50 -3.37 15.26
C THR A 227 8.44 -2.36 15.67
N PHE A 228 7.38 -2.79 16.37
CA PHE A 228 6.24 -1.95 16.74
C PHE A 228 6.28 -1.36 18.15
N SER A 229 7.26 -1.69 18.98
CA SER A 229 7.40 -1.09 20.29
C SER A 229 8.80 -0.54 20.53
N GLY A 230 8.85 0.55 21.32
CA GLY A 230 10.09 1.16 21.75
C GLY A 230 10.87 0.34 22.79
N ASN A 231 10.40 -0.85 23.19
CA ASN A 231 11.07 -1.72 24.14
C ASN A 231 11.62 -2.98 23.44
N PRO A 232 12.92 -3.04 23.15
CA PRO A 232 13.53 -4.19 22.47
C PRO A 232 13.47 -5.50 23.28
N LEU A 233 13.12 -5.47 24.55
CA LEU A 233 12.99 -6.66 25.39
C LEU A 233 11.64 -7.36 25.30
N VAL A 234 10.64 -6.71 24.68
CA VAL A 234 9.24 -7.22 24.61
C VAL A 234 8.82 -7.55 23.19
N ASN A 235 9.56 -7.11 22.17
CA ASN A 235 9.17 -7.28 20.77
C ASN A 235 10.06 -8.24 20.01
N ASN A 236 9.42 -9.27 19.47
CA ASN A 236 10.00 -10.01 18.37
C ASN A 236 9.86 -9.18 17.09
N PRO A 237 10.93 -8.98 16.33
CA PRO A 237 10.86 -8.27 15.06
C PRO A 237 9.99 -9.05 14.07
N ILE A 238 9.20 -8.34 13.30
CA ILE A 238 8.44 -8.90 12.20
C ILE A 238 9.34 -8.89 10.97
N THR A 239 9.79 -10.07 10.57
CA THR A 239 10.69 -10.27 9.42
C THR A 239 9.95 -10.59 8.14
N ASP A 240 8.72 -11.09 8.25
CA ASP A 240 7.90 -11.51 7.14
C ASP A 240 6.40 -11.47 7.46
N GLN A 241 5.58 -11.56 6.42
CA GLN A 241 4.13 -11.71 6.57
C GLN A 241 3.50 -12.46 5.41
N TRP A 242 2.42 -13.16 5.69
CA TRP A 242 1.50 -13.76 4.74
C TRP A 242 0.18 -13.03 4.75
N GLU A 243 -0.45 -12.92 3.58
CA GLU A 243 -1.82 -12.49 3.46
C GLU A 243 -2.58 -13.37 2.49
N ILE A 244 -3.79 -13.77 2.87
CA ILE A 244 -4.74 -14.47 2.00
C ILE A 244 -6.06 -13.74 2.10
N GLY A 245 -6.65 -13.42 0.95
CA GLY A 245 -7.92 -12.70 0.92
C GLY A 245 -8.86 -13.17 -0.18
N ALA A 246 -10.14 -12.85 0.01
CA ALA A 246 -11.18 -13.07 -0.99
C ALA A 246 -12.10 -11.85 -1.08
N ALA A 247 -12.58 -11.54 -2.29
CA ALA A 247 -13.45 -10.41 -2.54
C ALA A 247 -14.44 -10.71 -3.67
N ILE A 248 -15.53 -9.98 -3.68
CA ILE A 248 -16.52 -9.99 -4.76
C ILE A 248 -16.46 -8.63 -5.46
N GLY A 249 -16.41 -8.68 -6.79
CA GLY A 249 -16.42 -7.51 -7.65
C GLY A 249 -17.44 -7.63 -8.78
N ARG A 250 -17.40 -6.65 -9.68
CA ARG A 250 -18.13 -6.68 -10.95
C ARG A 250 -17.20 -6.23 -12.05
N ARG A 251 -17.32 -6.88 -13.22
CA ARG A 251 -16.58 -6.46 -14.41
C ARG A 251 -17.09 -5.09 -14.86
N ASP A 252 -16.15 -4.19 -15.13
CA ASP A 252 -16.40 -2.84 -15.70
C ASP A 252 -17.43 -1.98 -14.95
N SER A 253 -17.79 -2.37 -13.71
CA SER A 253 -18.81 -1.68 -12.93
C SER A 253 -18.40 -1.62 -11.45
N PRO A 254 -17.87 -0.47 -10.97
CA PRO A 254 -17.46 -0.35 -9.59
C PRO A 254 -18.66 -0.48 -8.64
N ILE A 255 -18.43 -1.09 -7.49
CA ILE A 255 -19.39 -1.13 -6.40
C ILE A 255 -19.43 0.27 -5.79
N LYS A 256 -20.62 0.88 -5.81
CA LYS A 256 -20.82 2.23 -5.24
C LYS A 256 -21.50 2.11 -3.88
N ILE A 257 -20.84 2.67 -2.87
CA ILE A 257 -21.39 2.86 -1.54
C ILE A 257 -21.30 4.35 -1.27
N TRP A 258 -22.46 5.02 -1.30
CA TRP A 258 -22.57 6.45 -1.17
C TRP A 258 -21.72 7.17 -2.26
N PHE A 259 -20.73 7.99 -1.89
CA PHE A 259 -19.81 8.66 -2.82
C PHE A 259 -18.55 7.83 -3.15
N LEU A 260 -18.34 6.72 -2.45
CA LEU A 260 -17.17 5.85 -2.64
C LEU A 260 -17.41 4.85 -3.76
N LYS A 261 -16.35 4.58 -4.53
CA LYS A 261 -16.33 3.57 -5.59
C LYS A 261 -15.24 2.56 -5.29
N PHE A 262 -15.62 1.29 -5.26
CA PHE A 262 -14.74 0.16 -4.98
C PHE A 262 -14.73 -0.79 -6.17
N ASP A 263 -13.57 -1.28 -6.56
CA ASP A 263 -13.45 -2.26 -7.64
C ASP A 263 -13.97 -3.62 -7.16
N ARG A 264 -13.73 -3.93 -5.88
CA ARG A 264 -14.16 -5.14 -5.19
C ARG A 264 -14.41 -4.86 -3.72
N LEU A 265 -15.12 -5.76 -3.05
CA LEU A 265 -15.31 -5.74 -1.59
C LEU A 265 -15.03 -7.12 -1.03
N GLY A 266 -14.16 -7.21 -0.05
CA GLY A 266 -13.79 -8.47 0.55
C GLY A 266 -12.99 -8.32 1.82
N LEU A 267 -12.53 -9.46 2.32
CA LEU A 267 -11.72 -9.58 3.52
C LEU A 267 -10.47 -10.40 3.24
N GLY A 268 -9.41 -10.07 3.93
CA GLY A 268 -8.18 -10.83 3.99
C GLY A 268 -7.78 -11.14 5.42
N TYR A 269 -6.91 -12.10 5.58
CA TYR A 269 -6.23 -12.41 6.82
C TYR A 269 -4.73 -12.31 6.61
N ARG A 270 -4.09 -11.53 7.47
CA ARG A 270 -2.65 -11.26 7.45
C ARG A 270 -2.02 -11.79 8.74
N THR A 271 -0.86 -12.43 8.62
CA THR A 271 -0.09 -12.89 9.78
C THR A 271 1.40 -12.94 9.47
N SER A 272 2.25 -12.67 10.46
CA SER A 272 3.69 -12.97 10.39
C SER A 272 3.96 -14.43 10.74
N SER A 273 5.10 -14.98 10.29
CA SER A 273 5.48 -16.37 10.57
C SER A 273 5.69 -16.63 12.07
N ASN A 274 6.16 -15.62 12.81
CA ASN A 274 6.31 -15.71 14.28
C ASN A 274 5.00 -15.48 15.05
N GLY A 275 3.91 -15.04 14.36
CA GLY A 275 2.60 -14.81 14.96
C GLY A 275 2.46 -13.50 15.74
N ASP A 276 3.48 -12.63 15.73
CA ASP A 276 3.47 -11.35 16.43
C ASP A 276 2.71 -10.24 15.68
N LEU A 277 2.44 -10.44 14.39
CA LEU A 277 1.49 -9.66 13.62
C LEU A 277 0.32 -10.55 13.20
N LYS A 278 -0.88 -10.10 13.47
CA LYS A 278 -2.13 -10.68 12.93
C LYS A 278 -3.03 -9.54 12.50
N GLY A 279 -3.85 -9.77 11.46
CA GLY A 279 -4.79 -8.74 11.03
C GLY A 279 -5.89 -9.30 10.15
N ILE A 280 -7.03 -8.61 10.20
CA ILE A 280 -8.13 -8.77 9.24
C ILE A 280 -8.09 -7.53 8.35
N THR A 281 -7.86 -7.73 7.07
CA THR A 281 -7.75 -6.64 6.08
C THR A 281 -9.04 -6.53 5.27
N PHE A 282 -9.36 -5.30 4.82
CA PHE A 282 -10.46 -5.05 3.90
C PHE A 282 -9.91 -4.88 2.49
N VAL A 283 -10.41 -5.70 1.58
CA VAL A 283 -9.94 -5.76 0.18
C VAL A 283 -10.86 -4.92 -0.70
N PHE A 284 -10.39 -3.76 -1.14
CA PHE A 284 -11.15 -2.83 -1.98
C PHE A 284 -10.64 -2.75 -3.42
N ARG A 285 -9.41 -3.17 -3.66
CA ARG A 285 -8.70 -3.13 -4.95
C ARG A 285 -7.76 -4.33 -5.08
N SER A 286 -7.20 -4.49 -6.28
CA SER A 286 -6.07 -5.39 -6.53
C SER A 286 -4.84 -4.95 -5.71
N GLU A 287 -4.03 -5.91 -5.28
CA GLU A 287 -2.72 -5.64 -4.66
C GLU A 287 -1.80 -4.83 -5.58
N PHE A 288 -1.94 -5.00 -6.89
CA PHE A 288 -1.21 -4.20 -7.85
C PHE A 288 -1.67 -2.73 -7.89
N ASP A 289 -2.92 -2.45 -7.55
CA ASP A 289 -3.57 -1.13 -7.61
C ASP A 289 -3.64 -0.41 -6.25
N GLN A 290 -3.18 -1.03 -5.19
CA GLN A 290 -3.11 -0.46 -3.84
C GLN A 290 -2.00 0.57 -3.70
#